data_132511de5a899fc0025005fb08e3bef6
#
_entry.id   132511de5a899fc0025005fb08e3bef6
#
_cell.length_a   1.000
_cell.length_b   1.000
_cell.length_c   1.000
_cell.angle_alpha   90.00
_cell.angle_beta   90.00
_cell.angle_gamma   90.00
#
_symmetry.space_group_name_H-M   'P 1'
#
loop_
_entity.id
_entity.type
_entity.pdbx_description
1 polymer ?
#
loop_
_entity_poly.entity_id
_entity_poly.type
_entity_poly.pdbx_seq_one_letter_code
_entity_poly.pdbx_strand_id
1 'polypeptide(L)'
;MTDRSNDSRIQLGPVVQVGIVVRDVEATVAAWTARFALPPAQIVDWPPDDARVVRRATYRGQPGDFRMRLAFVETGSVQLEFIQPLEGGNIYSEFLDAHGEGIHHLLFEADDPEAVAARLDAPILQSGGSTLRPGAIWAYLDTEAVLGAMIELRTRMNP
;
A
#
# COMPACT_ATOMS: atom_id res chain seq x y z
N MET A 1 -24.57 23.79 -19.71
CA MET A 1 -24.64 23.23 -18.36
C MET A 1 -24.64 21.72 -18.53
N THR A 2 -23.45 21.10 -18.46
CA THR A 2 -23.33 19.63 -18.52
C THR A 2 -23.69 19.09 -17.16
N ASP A 3 -24.75 18.31 -17.12
CA ASP A 3 -25.25 17.60 -15.95
C ASP A 3 -24.15 16.65 -15.42
N ARG A 4 -23.55 16.95 -14.26
CA ARG A 4 -22.56 16.14 -13.58
C ARG A 4 -23.16 15.08 -12.66
N SER A 5 -24.50 14.88 -12.70
CA SER A 5 -25.23 14.11 -11.71
C SER A 5 -25.36 12.61 -12.00
N ASN A 6 -24.77 12.08 -13.09
CA ASN A 6 -24.91 10.65 -13.43
C ASN A 6 -23.61 9.97 -13.88
N ASP A 7 -22.46 10.42 -13.40
CA ASP A 7 -21.20 9.71 -13.63
C ASP A 7 -21.02 8.62 -12.55
N SER A 8 -21.27 7.38 -12.94
CA SER A 8 -21.12 6.22 -12.05
C SER A 8 -19.63 5.86 -11.75
N ARG A 9 -18.70 6.53 -12.44
CA ARG A 9 -17.26 6.31 -12.24
C ARG A 9 -16.83 6.80 -10.86
N ILE A 10 -15.82 6.13 -10.30
CA ILE A 10 -15.22 6.50 -9.03
C ILE A 10 -14.20 7.61 -9.30
N GLN A 11 -14.32 8.70 -8.57
CA GLN A 11 -13.32 9.76 -8.62
C GLN A 11 -12.21 9.45 -7.63
N LEU A 12 -11.04 9.09 -8.15
CA LEU A 12 -9.82 8.97 -7.36
C LEU A 12 -9.17 10.34 -7.16
N GLY A 13 -8.57 10.55 -5.99
CA GLY A 13 -7.68 11.67 -5.74
C GLY A 13 -6.31 11.50 -6.42
N PRO A 14 -5.30 12.28 -6.03
CA PRO A 14 -3.95 12.10 -6.53
C PRO A 14 -3.33 10.79 -6.03
N VAL A 15 -2.33 10.29 -6.77
CA VAL A 15 -1.41 9.27 -6.24
C VAL A 15 -0.62 9.89 -5.10
N VAL A 16 -0.68 9.30 -3.92
CA VAL A 16 0.02 9.80 -2.74
C VAL A 16 1.23 8.96 -2.32
N GLN A 17 1.32 7.73 -2.84
CA GLN A 17 2.44 6.84 -2.57
C GLN A 17 2.68 5.90 -3.76
N VAL A 18 3.95 5.55 -3.96
CA VAL A 18 4.38 4.47 -4.85
C VAL A 18 5.09 3.42 -4.01
N GLY A 19 4.58 2.18 -4.03
CA GLY A 19 5.16 1.05 -3.34
C GLY A 19 6.11 0.26 -4.23
N ILE A 20 7.28 -0.05 -3.70
CA ILE A 20 8.37 -0.78 -4.36
C ILE A 20 8.71 -1.97 -3.49
N VAL A 21 8.49 -3.17 -3.99
CA VAL A 21 8.83 -4.41 -3.26
C VAL A 21 10.30 -4.74 -3.49
N VAL A 22 11.00 -5.01 -2.40
CA VAL A 22 12.46 -5.24 -2.38
C VAL A 22 12.81 -6.40 -1.46
N ARG A 23 14.00 -6.98 -1.65
CA ARG A 23 14.52 -8.07 -0.80
C ARG A 23 15.19 -7.57 0.48
N ASP A 24 15.71 -6.34 0.46
CA ASP A 24 16.40 -5.72 1.59
C ASP A 24 16.15 -4.22 1.58
N VAL A 25 15.31 -3.77 2.52
CA VAL A 25 14.91 -2.37 2.65
C VAL A 25 16.11 -1.48 2.99
N GLU A 26 16.98 -1.91 3.90
CA GLU A 26 18.10 -1.09 4.35
C GLU A 26 19.14 -0.92 3.24
N ALA A 27 19.47 -2.00 2.52
CA ALA A 27 20.37 -1.94 1.37
C ALA A 27 19.76 -1.07 0.24
N THR A 28 18.45 -1.16 0.02
CA THR A 28 17.77 -0.34 -0.99
C THR A 28 17.78 1.13 -0.62
N VAL A 29 17.44 1.49 0.62
CA VAL A 29 17.51 2.88 1.11
C VAL A 29 18.93 3.42 0.98
N ALA A 30 19.94 2.64 1.38
CA ALA A 30 21.34 3.04 1.24
C ALA A 30 21.74 3.26 -0.23
N ALA A 31 21.28 2.40 -1.14
CA ALA A 31 21.56 2.54 -2.57
C ALA A 31 20.91 3.80 -3.19
N TRP A 32 19.71 4.15 -2.75
CA TRP A 32 19.03 5.37 -3.18
C TRP A 32 19.69 6.62 -2.63
N THR A 33 19.99 6.66 -1.32
CA THR A 33 20.60 7.83 -0.67
C THR A 33 22.04 8.09 -1.14
N ALA A 34 22.75 7.05 -1.58
CA ALA A 34 24.06 7.22 -2.19
C ALA A 34 24.02 7.91 -3.58
N ARG A 35 22.85 7.95 -4.23
CA ARG A 35 22.68 8.48 -5.59
C ARG A 35 21.85 9.74 -5.64
N PHE A 36 20.94 9.91 -4.69
CA PHE A 36 20.00 11.01 -4.66
C PHE A 36 19.97 11.67 -3.29
N ALA A 37 19.84 12.98 -3.24
CA ALA A 37 19.63 13.73 -2.01
C ALA A 37 18.19 13.56 -1.52
N LEU A 38 17.90 12.43 -0.89
CA LEU A 38 16.59 12.13 -0.32
C LEU A 38 16.51 12.50 1.16
N PRO A 39 15.32 12.85 1.67
CA PRO A 39 15.09 12.94 3.10
C PRO A 39 15.38 11.59 3.79
N PRO A 40 15.64 11.60 5.10
CA PRO A 40 15.81 10.36 5.87
C PRO A 40 14.62 9.44 5.74
N ALA A 41 14.85 8.14 5.53
CA ALA A 41 13.79 7.14 5.52
C ALA A 41 13.33 6.84 6.95
N GLN A 42 12.00 6.69 7.13
CA GLN A 42 11.43 6.12 8.33
C GLN A 42 11.27 4.61 8.13
N ILE A 43 12.04 3.80 8.86
CA ILE A 43 11.97 2.33 8.78
C ILE A 43 11.17 1.80 9.95
N VAL A 44 10.19 0.93 9.67
CA VAL A 44 9.32 0.29 10.67
C VAL A 44 9.03 -1.15 10.28
N ASP A 45 8.83 -2.00 11.28
CA ASP A 45 8.28 -3.36 11.07
C ASP A 45 6.76 -3.34 11.25
N TRP A 46 6.06 -4.09 10.41
CA TRP A 46 4.63 -4.27 10.50
C TRP A 46 4.27 -5.78 10.64
N PRO A 47 3.36 -6.17 11.51
CA PRO A 47 2.79 -5.35 12.57
C PRO A 47 3.86 -4.95 13.60
N PRO A 48 3.68 -3.84 14.31
CA PRO A 48 4.62 -3.47 15.37
C PRO A 48 4.51 -4.46 16.53
N ASP A 49 5.57 -4.55 17.33
CA ASP A 49 5.59 -5.44 18.51
C ASP A 49 4.54 -5.05 19.56
N ASP A 50 4.08 -3.79 19.58
CA ASP A 50 2.97 -3.35 20.39
C ASP A 50 1.63 -3.80 19.80
N ALA A 51 1.13 -4.94 20.29
CA ALA A 51 -0.09 -5.59 19.82
C ALA A 51 -1.39 -4.76 19.94
N ARG A 52 -1.37 -3.56 20.50
CA ARG A 52 -2.53 -2.65 20.59
C ARG A 52 -2.83 -1.97 19.25
N VAL A 53 -1.89 -1.94 18.36
CA VAL A 53 -2.07 -1.35 17.04
C VAL A 53 -2.35 -2.48 16.06
N VAL A 54 -3.62 -2.72 15.78
CA VAL A 54 -4.09 -3.36 14.60
C VAL A 54 -4.21 -4.84 14.48
N ARG A 55 -5.33 -5.41 14.47
CA ARG A 55 -5.40 -6.74 13.86
C ARG A 55 -6.66 -6.95 13.04
N ARG A 56 -6.69 -6.30 11.89
CA ARG A 56 -7.62 -6.66 10.82
C ARG A 56 -6.82 -7.00 9.56
N ALA A 57 -5.70 -7.74 9.73
CA ALA A 57 -4.95 -8.21 8.58
C ALA A 57 -5.74 -9.29 7.87
N THR A 58 -5.87 -9.14 6.56
CA THR A 58 -6.42 -10.19 5.68
C THR A 58 -5.45 -10.47 4.55
N TYR A 59 -5.46 -11.70 4.08
CA TYR A 59 -4.74 -12.15 2.90
C TYR A 59 -5.61 -13.14 2.15
N ARG A 60 -5.98 -12.82 0.90
CA ARG A 60 -6.86 -13.63 0.03
C ARG A 60 -8.16 -14.07 0.73
N GLY A 61 -8.81 -13.11 1.40
CA GLY A 61 -10.11 -13.32 2.06
C GLY A 61 -10.05 -14.11 3.37
N GLN A 62 -8.85 -14.43 3.87
CA GLN A 62 -8.64 -15.12 5.15
C GLN A 62 -7.91 -14.19 6.14
N PRO A 63 -7.99 -14.44 7.45
CA PRO A 63 -7.12 -13.74 8.39
C PRO A 63 -5.65 -13.86 7.99
N GLY A 64 -4.96 -12.73 7.92
CA GLY A 64 -3.55 -12.68 7.55
C GLY A 64 -2.62 -12.77 8.77
N ASP A 65 -1.57 -13.58 8.65
CA ASP A 65 -0.49 -13.67 9.63
C ASP A 65 0.84 -13.49 8.89
N PHE A 66 1.14 -12.26 8.54
CA PHE A 66 2.34 -11.89 7.78
C PHE A 66 3.05 -10.72 8.43
N ARG A 67 4.37 -10.64 8.18
CA ARG A 67 5.22 -9.56 8.63
C ARG A 67 5.96 -8.94 7.45
N MET A 68 6.21 -7.65 7.54
CA MET A 68 6.98 -6.90 6.57
C MET A 68 7.80 -5.81 7.24
N ARG A 69 8.91 -5.42 6.61
CA ARG A 69 9.67 -4.22 6.95
C ARG A 69 9.41 -3.17 5.90
N LEU A 70 9.13 -1.97 6.34
CA LEU A 70 8.75 -0.84 5.49
C LEU A 70 9.74 0.29 5.67
N ALA A 71 10.07 0.97 4.59
CA ALA A 71 10.78 2.25 4.65
C ALA A 71 9.99 3.31 3.88
N PHE A 72 9.70 4.42 4.53
CA PHE A 72 8.99 5.55 3.95
C PHE A 72 9.94 6.72 3.71
N VAL A 73 9.91 7.26 2.50
CA VAL A 73 10.68 8.44 2.11
C VAL A 73 9.75 9.49 1.52
N GLU A 74 9.69 10.66 2.17
CA GLU A 74 8.86 11.78 1.72
C GLU A 74 9.58 12.53 0.60
N THR A 75 9.05 12.49 -0.63
CA THR A 75 9.66 13.18 -1.78
C THR A 75 8.91 14.46 -2.18
N GLY A 76 8.02 14.95 -1.33
CA GLY A 76 7.17 16.10 -1.57
C GLY A 76 5.71 15.70 -1.78
N SER A 77 5.23 15.63 -3.01
CA SER A 77 3.82 15.28 -3.31
C SER A 77 3.53 13.78 -3.31
N VAL A 78 4.55 12.95 -3.42
CA VAL A 78 4.44 11.48 -3.44
C VAL A 78 5.43 10.88 -2.45
N GLN A 79 4.95 9.96 -1.62
CA GLN A 79 5.80 9.16 -0.73
C GLN A 79 6.32 7.93 -1.49
N LEU A 80 7.60 7.61 -1.34
CA LEU A 80 8.13 6.29 -1.73
C LEU A 80 8.02 5.36 -0.54
N GLU A 81 7.51 4.15 -0.78
CA GLU A 81 7.48 3.08 0.19
C GLU A 81 8.28 1.89 -0.34
N PHE A 82 9.31 1.49 0.38
CA PHE A 82 10.02 0.24 0.12
C PHE A 82 9.50 -0.84 1.05
N ILE A 83 9.15 -2.01 0.50
CA ILE A 83 8.50 -3.09 1.22
C ILE A 83 9.33 -4.36 1.11
N GLN A 84 9.79 -4.85 2.25
CA GLN A 84 10.45 -6.15 2.37
C GLN A 84 9.51 -7.13 3.09
N PRO A 85 8.98 -8.17 2.41
CA PRO A 85 8.27 -9.24 3.09
C PRO A 85 9.24 -10.01 4.00
N LEU A 86 8.81 -10.30 5.24
CA LEU A 86 9.62 -11.03 6.22
C LEU A 86 9.08 -12.43 6.43
N GLU A 87 7.85 -12.57 6.91
CA GLU A 87 7.24 -13.83 7.30
C GLU A 87 5.78 -13.91 6.86
N GLY A 88 5.27 -15.13 6.68
CA GLY A 88 3.90 -15.42 6.32
C GLY A 88 3.59 -15.17 4.84
N GLY A 89 2.52 -15.80 4.33
CA GLY A 89 2.04 -15.59 2.96
C GLY A 89 1.47 -14.18 2.79
N ASN A 90 1.90 -13.48 1.75
CA ASN A 90 1.45 -12.13 1.44
C ASN A 90 1.67 -11.81 -0.05
N ILE A 91 0.98 -10.78 -0.55
CA ILE A 91 1.08 -10.38 -1.95
C ILE A 91 2.47 -9.88 -2.37
N TYR A 92 3.28 -9.40 -1.44
CA TYR A 92 4.63 -8.93 -1.75
C TYR A 92 5.60 -10.07 -2.00
N SER A 93 5.49 -11.18 -1.23
CA SER A 93 6.25 -12.40 -1.50
C SER A 93 5.87 -12.98 -2.86
N GLU A 94 4.57 -13.01 -3.18
CA GLU A 94 4.09 -13.46 -4.51
C GLU A 94 4.68 -12.62 -5.63
N PHE A 95 4.71 -11.29 -5.44
CA PHE A 95 5.29 -10.36 -6.42
C PHE A 95 6.79 -10.61 -6.62
N LEU A 96 7.55 -10.74 -5.52
CA LEU A 96 8.99 -11.04 -5.60
C LEU A 96 9.28 -12.36 -6.34
N ASP A 97 8.46 -13.38 -6.10
CA ASP A 97 8.63 -14.68 -6.73
C ASP A 97 8.29 -14.64 -8.23
N ALA A 98 7.28 -13.87 -8.62
CA ALA A 98 6.82 -13.78 -9.99
C ALA A 98 7.62 -12.77 -10.84
N HIS A 99 8.04 -11.63 -10.25
CA HIS A 99 8.57 -10.49 -10.99
C HIS A 99 9.96 -10.04 -10.52
N GLY A 100 10.42 -10.46 -9.34
CA GLY A 100 11.57 -9.89 -8.69
C GLY A 100 11.26 -8.53 -8.03
N GLU A 101 12.30 -7.74 -7.77
CA GLU A 101 12.14 -6.42 -7.16
C GLU A 101 11.58 -5.40 -8.15
N GLY A 102 10.70 -4.52 -7.68
CA GLY A 102 10.14 -3.48 -8.55
C GLY A 102 8.92 -2.76 -7.98
N ILE A 103 8.37 -1.85 -8.79
CA ILE A 103 7.15 -1.12 -8.48
C ILE A 103 5.98 -2.11 -8.40
N HIS A 104 5.29 -2.09 -7.26
CA HIS A 104 4.20 -3.00 -6.95
C HIS A 104 2.83 -2.32 -7.03
N HIS A 105 2.68 -1.13 -6.45
CA HIS A 105 1.38 -0.49 -6.36
C HIS A 105 1.44 1.03 -6.42
N LEU A 106 0.27 1.59 -6.71
CA LEU A 106 -0.04 3.00 -6.57
C LEU A 106 -1.10 3.16 -5.47
N LEU A 107 -0.85 4.03 -4.50
CA LEU A 107 -1.78 4.31 -3.41
C LEU A 107 -2.57 5.58 -3.68
N PHE A 108 -3.89 5.45 -3.47
CA PHE A 108 -4.84 6.55 -3.44
C PHE A 108 -5.56 6.59 -2.08
N GLU A 109 -6.00 7.77 -1.66
CA GLU A 109 -6.83 7.88 -0.47
C GLU A 109 -8.31 7.84 -0.83
N ALA A 110 -9.09 7.11 -0.05
CA ALA A 110 -10.54 6.96 -0.18
C ALA A 110 -11.20 7.11 1.20
N ASP A 111 -12.42 7.61 1.23
CA ASP A 111 -13.17 7.74 2.49
C ASP A 111 -13.56 6.36 3.02
N ASP A 112 -13.88 5.43 2.13
CA ASP A 112 -14.20 4.05 2.43
C ASP A 112 -13.60 3.11 1.37
N PRO A 113 -12.40 2.54 1.62
CA PRO A 113 -11.75 1.61 0.71
C PRO A 113 -12.58 0.38 0.33
N GLU A 114 -13.34 -0.17 1.29
CA GLU A 114 -14.16 -1.37 1.07
C GLU A 114 -15.34 -1.05 0.14
N ALA A 115 -15.99 0.08 0.34
CA ALA A 115 -17.07 0.53 -0.55
C ALA A 115 -16.57 0.81 -1.97
N VAL A 116 -15.37 1.37 -2.11
CA VAL A 116 -14.73 1.57 -3.43
C VAL A 116 -14.44 0.23 -4.10
N ALA A 117 -13.85 -0.73 -3.38
CA ALA A 117 -13.57 -2.08 -3.89
C ALA A 117 -14.85 -2.77 -4.39
N ALA A 118 -15.92 -2.71 -3.60
CA ALA A 118 -17.23 -3.29 -3.95
C ALA A 118 -17.83 -2.65 -5.22
N ARG A 119 -17.71 -1.32 -5.37
CA ARG A 119 -18.20 -0.61 -6.58
C ARG A 119 -17.41 -0.93 -7.83
N LEU A 120 -16.12 -1.27 -7.69
CA LEU A 120 -15.24 -1.67 -8.78
C LEU A 120 -15.39 -3.16 -9.14
N ASP A 121 -16.13 -3.92 -8.31
CA ASP A 121 -16.15 -5.39 -8.38
C ASP A 121 -14.72 -5.97 -8.36
N ALA A 122 -13.84 -5.33 -7.59
CA ALA A 122 -12.43 -5.69 -7.47
C ALA A 122 -12.19 -6.39 -6.12
N PRO A 123 -11.80 -7.68 -6.12
CA PRO A 123 -11.48 -8.37 -4.88
C PRO A 123 -10.36 -7.66 -4.09
N ILE A 124 -10.49 -7.64 -2.76
CA ILE A 124 -9.40 -7.21 -1.89
C ILE A 124 -8.47 -8.41 -1.69
N LEU A 125 -7.24 -8.29 -2.18
CA LEU A 125 -6.22 -9.33 -2.06
C LEU A 125 -5.58 -9.35 -0.68
N GLN A 126 -5.34 -8.18 -0.10
CA GLN A 126 -4.71 -8.03 1.19
C GLN A 126 -5.15 -6.71 1.83
N SER A 127 -5.32 -6.70 3.14
CA SER A 127 -5.65 -5.49 3.88
C SER A 127 -5.06 -5.52 5.30
N GLY A 128 -5.05 -4.37 5.94
CA GLY A 128 -4.65 -4.24 7.33
C GLY A 128 -4.87 -2.83 7.85
N GLY A 129 -4.55 -2.62 9.12
CA GLY A 129 -4.58 -1.30 9.71
C GLY A 129 -3.22 -0.60 9.55
N SER A 130 -3.26 0.72 9.41
CA SER A 130 -2.06 1.54 9.32
C SER A 130 -1.43 1.74 10.69
N THR A 131 -0.10 1.57 10.79
CA THR A 131 0.67 1.87 12.00
C THR A 131 0.94 3.35 12.15
N LEU A 132 1.14 4.05 11.04
CA LEU A 132 1.46 5.48 11.03
C LEU A 132 0.21 6.36 11.15
N ARG A 133 -0.97 5.80 10.90
CA ARG A 133 -2.26 6.49 10.94
C ARG A 133 -3.28 5.65 11.70
N PRO A 134 -3.31 5.72 13.04
CA PRO A 134 -4.24 4.92 13.84
C PRO A 134 -5.69 5.10 13.39
N GLY A 135 -6.39 3.97 13.20
CA GLY A 135 -7.78 3.96 12.72
C GLY A 135 -7.93 3.93 11.19
N ALA A 136 -6.88 4.21 10.42
CA ALA A 136 -6.91 4.02 8.98
C ALA A 136 -6.67 2.56 8.62
N ILE A 137 -7.36 2.10 7.58
CA ILE A 137 -7.11 0.81 6.93
C ILE A 137 -6.46 1.03 5.57
N TRP A 138 -5.69 0.06 5.13
CA TRP A 138 -5.19 -0.06 3.77
C TRP A 138 -5.69 -1.35 3.14
N ALA A 139 -5.95 -1.33 1.85
CA ALA A 139 -6.46 -2.46 1.09
C ALA A 139 -5.90 -2.47 -0.33
N TYR A 140 -5.39 -3.63 -0.75
CA TYR A 140 -4.90 -3.88 -2.11
C TYR A 140 -5.98 -4.55 -2.93
N LEU A 141 -6.28 -3.95 -4.08
CA LEU A 141 -7.31 -4.43 -5.00
C LEU A 141 -6.69 -5.26 -6.13
N ASP A 142 -7.37 -6.32 -6.53
CA ASP A 142 -6.99 -7.13 -7.71
C ASP A 142 -7.31 -6.37 -9.01
N THR A 143 -6.41 -5.47 -9.38
CA THR A 143 -6.60 -4.56 -10.52
C THR A 143 -5.52 -4.67 -11.59
N GLU A 144 -4.42 -5.39 -11.33
CA GLU A 144 -3.26 -5.41 -12.22
C GLU A 144 -3.59 -5.88 -13.62
N ALA A 145 -4.37 -6.96 -13.76
CA ALA A 145 -4.75 -7.50 -15.07
C ALA A 145 -5.59 -6.54 -15.92
N VAL A 146 -6.35 -5.65 -15.29
CA VAL A 146 -7.27 -4.73 -15.96
C VAL A 146 -6.66 -3.34 -16.14
N LEU A 147 -5.95 -2.84 -15.12
CA LEU A 147 -5.42 -1.48 -15.10
C LEU A 147 -3.91 -1.38 -15.34
N GLY A 148 -3.20 -2.52 -15.39
CA GLY A 148 -1.74 -2.56 -15.54
C GLY A 148 -0.98 -2.15 -14.27
N ALA A 149 -1.68 -1.98 -13.16
CA ALA A 149 -1.11 -1.65 -11.85
C ALA A 149 -2.01 -2.18 -10.74
N MET A 150 -1.41 -2.60 -9.65
CA MET A 150 -2.13 -2.87 -8.42
C MET A 150 -2.48 -1.54 -7.74
N ILE A 151 -3.73 -1.40 -7.34
CA ILE A 151 -4.21 -0.21 -6.64
C ILE A 151 -4.29 -0.53 -5.14
N GLU A 152 -3.64 0.31 -4.36
CA GLU A 152 -3.86 0.38 -2.92
C GLU A 152 -4.81 1.54 -2.61
N LEU A 153 -5.78 1.28 -1.77
CA LEU A 153 -6.64 2.30 -1.17
C LEU A 153 -6.34 2.39 0.32
N ARG A 154 -6.21 3.61 0.82
CA ARG A 154 -6.06 3.87 2.25
C ARG A 154 -7.13 4.84 2.71
N THR A 155 -7.69 4.60 3.91
CA THR A 155 -8.66 5.51 4.51
C THR A 155 -8.08 6.92 4.58
N ARG A 156 -8.82 7.88 4.03
CA ARG A 156 -8.50 9.31 4.15
C ARG A 156 -8.71 9.74 5.59
N MET A 157 -7.67 10.33 6.17
CA MET A 157 -7.78 10.95 7.48
C MET A 157 -8.13 12.42 7.27
N ASN A 158 -9.28 12.83 7.77
CA ASN A 158 -9.61 14.26 7.81
C ASN A 158 -8.68 14.96 8.81
N PRO A 159 -8.20 16.16 8.48
CA PRO A 159 -7.32 16.93 9.37
C PRO A 159 -7.99 17.33 10.67
#